data_b6cb4739c825f7ec1d2a2fadcbc74dee
#
_entry.id   b6cb4739c825f7ec1d2a2fadcbc74dee
#
_cell.length_a   1.000
_cell.length_b   1.000
_cell.length_c   1.000
_cell.angle_alpha   90.00
_cell.angle_beta   90.00
_cell.angle_gamma   90.00
#
_symmetry.space_group_name_H-M   'P 1'
#
loop_
_entity.id
_entity.type
_entity.pdbx_description
1 polymer ?
#
loop_
_entity_poly.entity_id
_entity_poly.type
_entity_poly.pdbx_seq_one_letter_code
_entity_poly.pdbx_strand_id
1 'polypeptide(L)'
;YNISPEIQNGNLVAIGVLAHEFGHALGLPDLYDTDYSSSGSGKLALMASGSWGTSNNSPWYPATMIGWCKEQLGWVDVVEINDDLDAVSIEQTYSSNIVYRVNHSQVEEEYWLIENRQKIGSDTLMPTPGLTIWHINDNMAEGWAVNNDEPYYGVGLEQADGMFALENGGPSNGGDVYPGTTNNREFSNSSNPNSSSLNGEPSMLRIDNISDPGDFMTFDVEYNEIILATATIQDGVGNAYGEGIISIGIENDFEINELQFELEFS
;
A
#
# COMPACT_ATOMS: atom_id res chain seq x y z
N TYR A 1 10.98 5.23 -28.04
CA TYR A 1 11.29 3.94 -27.37
C TYR A 1 12.65 3.48 -27.87
N ASN A 2 13.55 3.20 -26.94
CA ASN A 2 14.89 2.74 -27.28
C ASN A 2 14.94 1.23 -27.00
N ILE A 3 14.72 0.41 -28.02
CA ILE A 3 14.77 -1.05 -27.89
C ILE A 3 16.23 -1.46 -28.05
N SER A 4 16.78 -2.13 -27.04
CA SER A 4 18.09 -2.75 -27.12
C SER A 4 18.10 -3.83 -28.21
N PRO A 5 19.20 -3.99 -28.96
CA PRO A 5 19.30 -5.07 -29.95
C PRO A 5 19.22 -6.44 -29.27
N GLU A 6 18.70 -7.45 -29.96
CA GLU A 6 18.59 -8.82 -29.46
C GLU A 6 19.92 -9.37 -28.90
N ILE A 7 21.03 -8.95 -29.46
CA ILE A 7 22.38 -9.33 -29.02
C ILE A 7 23.17 -8.06 -28.67
N GLN A 8 23.64 -7.99 -27.44
CA GLN A 8 24.53 -6.94 -26.96
C GLN A 8 25.83 -7.57 -26.43
N ASN A 9 26.99 -7.11 -26.94
CA ASN A 9 28.30 -7.65 -26.58
C ASN A 9 28.43 -9.19 -26.76
N GLY A 10 27.76 -9.74 -27.75
CA GLY A 10 27.79 -11.19 -28.05
C GLY A 10 26.86 -12.06 -27.19
N ASN A 11 26.06 -11.47 -26.32
CA ASN A 11 25.10 -12.19 -25.50
C ASN A 11 23.67 -11.71 -25.82
N LEU A 12 22.69 -12.59 -25.62
CA LEU A 12 21.27 -12.22 -25.69
C LEU A 12 20.99 -11.12 -24.65
N VAL A 13 20.13 -10.19 -25.02
CA VAL A 13 19.65 -9.17 -24.08
C VAL A 13 18.61 -9.78 -23.16
N ALA A 14 18.72 -9.51 -21.86
CA ALA A 14 17.76 -9.97 -20.88
C ALA A 14 16.38 -9.30 -21.09
N ILE A 15 15.30 -10.04 -20.80
CA ILE A 15 13.93 -9.65 -21.13
C ILE A 15 13.42 -8.47 -20.28
N GLY A 16 14.01 -8.20 -19.12
CA GLY A 16 13.43 -7.28 -18.14
C GLY A 16 13.24 -5.86 -18.66
N VAL A 17 14.30 -5.28 -19.24
CA VAL A 17 14.19 -3.92 -19.84
C VAL A 17 13.20 -3.93 -21.00
N LEU A 18 13.23 -4.98 -21.85
CA LEU A 18 12.30 -5.08 -22.97
C LEU A 18 10.83 -5.14 -22.50
N ALA A 19 10.56 -5.90 -21.43
CA ALA A 19 9.23 -5.98 -20.84
C ALA A 19 8.77 -4.64 -20.24
N HIS A 20 9.68 -3.90 -19.60
CA HIS A 20 9.44 -2.55 -19.09
C HIS A 20 9.08 -1.57 -20.22
N GLU A 21 9.93 -1.49 -21.26
CA GLU A 21 9.67 -0.62 -22.41
C GLU A 21 8.37 -0.99 -23.15
N PHE A 22 8.02 -2.27 -23.16
CA PHE A 22 6.75 -2.71 -23.71
C PHE A 22 5.57 -2.24 -22.84
N GLY A 23 5.73 -2.15 -21.50
CA GLY A 23 4.78 -1.53 -20.60
C GLY A 23 4.48 -0.08 -21.00
N HIS A 24 5.51 0.70 -21.33
CA HIS A 24 5.32 2.06 -21.88
C HIS A 24 4.56 2.07 -23.21
N ALA A 25 4.82 1.11 -24.08
CA ALA A 25 4.07 0.99 -25.34
C ALA A 25 2.58 0.68 -25.11
N LEU A 26 2.22 0.11 -23.96
CA LEU A 26 0.84 -0.11 -23.53
C LEU A 26 0.23 1.09 -22.80
N GLY A 27 1.02 2.13 -22.51
CA GLY A 27 0.56 3.37 -21.87
C GLY A 27 0.92 3.52 -20.39
N LEU A 28 1.68 2.58 -19.81
CA LEU A 28 2.07 2.67 -18.42
C LEU A 28 3.22 3.67 -18.21
N PRO A 29 3.21 4.45 -17.12
CA PRO A 29 4.30 5.34 -16.74
C PRO A 29 5.47 4.60 -16.08
N ASP A 30 6.58 5.31 -15.89
CA ASP A 30 7.60 4.90 -14.94
C ASP A 30 7.09 4.99 -13.51
N LEU A 31 7.37 3.96 -12.71
CA LEU A 31 7.07 3.90 -11.29
C LEU A 31 8.34 4.01 -10.42
N TYR A 32 9.52 4.15 -11.05
CA TYR A 32 10.69 4.62 -10.34
C TYR A 32 10.70 6.14 -10.30
N ASP A 33 11.42 6.70 -9.37
CA ASP A 33 11.64 8.14 -9.30
C ASP A 33 12.59 8.58 -10.42
N THR A 34 12.09 9.42 -11.33
CA THR A 34 12.81 9.80 -12.56
C THR A 34 13.88 10.88 -12.32
N ASP A 35 13.88 11.53 -11.17
CA ASP A 35 14.94 12.47 -10.76
C ASP A 35 16.00 11.84 -9.86
N TYR A 36 15.78 10.57 -9.46
CA TYR A 36 16.72 9.73 -8.68
C TYR A 36 16.94 10.20 -7.25
N SER A 37 16.04 10.97 -6.64
CA SER A 37 16.09 11.34 -5.24
C SER A 37 15.65 10.19 -4.33
N SER A 38 14.85 9.27 -4.88
CA SER A 38 14.31 8.09 -4.21
C SER A 38 14.37 6.83 -5.08
N SER A 39 13.77 5.73 -4.61
CA SER A 39 13.65 4.47 -5.38
C SER A 39 12.27 4.25 -6.00
N GLY A 40 11.31 5.17 -5.75
CA GLY A 40 9.92 5.01 -6.19
C GLY A 40 9.32 3.70 -5.68
N SER A 41 8.59 2.97 -6.54
CA SER A 41 7.96 1.67 -6.20
C SER A 41 8.97 0.51 -6.02
N GLY A 42 10.26 0.75 -6.22
CA GLY A 42 11.33 -0.22 -5.96
C GLY A 42 11.38 -1.43 -6.89
N LYS A 43 11.99 -2.52 -6.40
CA LYS A 43 12.29 -3.71 -7.20
C LYS A 43 11.14 -4.71 -7.31
N LEU A 44 10.04 -4.51 -6.61
CA LEU A 44 8.87 -5.38 -6.73
C LEU A 44 7.92 -4.97 -7.87
N ALA A 45 8.19 -3.86 -8.55
CA ALA A 45 7.40 -3.35 -9.67
C ALA A 45 8.20 -3.40 -10.99
N LEU A 46 7.66 -4.07 -12.02
CA LEU A 46 8.27 -4.13 -13.36
C LEU A 46 8.49 -2.72 -13.94
N MET A 47 7.51 -1.83 -13.79
CA MET A 47 7.58 -0.45 -14.27
C MET A 47 8.46 0.46 -13.40
N ALA A 48 9.10 -0.09 -12.37
CA ALA A 48 10.18 0.55 -11.61
C ALA A 48 11.48 -0.24 -11.78
N SER A 49 12.35 -0.26 -10.78
CA SER A 49 13.64 -0.97 -10.85
C SER A 49 13.52 -2.50 -10.91
N GLY A 50 12.31 -3.05 -10.81
CA GLY A 50 12.03 -4.48 -10.98
C GLY A 50 12.33 -5.03 -12.38
N SER A 51 12.46 -4.17 -13.40
CA SER A 51 12.98 -4.56 -14.73
C SER A 51 14.40 -5.15 -14.67
N TRP A 52 15.18 -4.76 -13.67
CA TRP A 52 16.52 -5.31 -13.39
C TRP A 52 16.49 -6.52 -12.46
N GLY A 53 15.30 -7.05 -12.16
CA GLY A 53 15.08 -8.19 -11.28
C GLY A 53 14.82 -7.82 -9.84
N THR A 54 14.07 -8.66 -9.14
CA THR A 54 13.67 -8.46 -7.73
C THR A 54 14.83 -8.56 -6.74
N SER A 55 15.95 -9.20 -7.14
CA SER A 55 17.19 -9.23 -6.37
C SER A 55 18.41 -9.39 -7.31
N ASN A 56 19.60 -9.04 -6.80
CA ASN A 56 20.92 -9.29 -7.45
C ASN A 56 21.06 -8.77 -8.90
N ASN A 57 20.27 -7.81 -9.33
CA ASN A 57 20.29 -7.28 -10.71
C ASN A 57 20.28 -8.42 -11.75
N SER A 58 19.23 -9.21 -11.70
CA SER A 58 19.01 -10.35 -12.60
C SER A 58 17.88 -10.05 -13.60
N PRO A 59 18.11 -9.26 -14.65
CA PRO A 59 17.05 -8.82 -15.58
C PRO A 59 16.47 -9.98 -16.44
N TRP A 60 16.98 -11.18 -16.29
CA TRP A 60 16.38 -12.42 -16.81
C TRP A 60 15.13 -12.86 -16.04
N TYR A 61 15.00 -12.38 -14.80
CA TYR A 61 13.88 -12.63 -13.89
C TYR A 61 13.35 -11.28 -13.41
N PRO A 62 12.75 -10.46 -14.31
CA PRO A 62 12.16 -9.18 -13.91
C PRO A 62 11.02 -9.41 -12.93
N ALA A 63 10.70 -8.40 -12.14
CA ALA A 63 9.48 -8.42 -11.34
C ALA A 63 8.24 -8.58 -12.24
N THR A 64 7.17 -9.15 -11.71
CA THR A 64 5.87 -9.09 -12.39
C THR A 64 5.33 -7.66 -12.39
N MET A 65 4.38 -7.37 -13.27
CA MET A 65 3.58 -6.16 -13.18
C MET A 65 2.76 -6.19 -11.90
N ILE A 66 2.72 -5.08 -11.18
CA ILE A 66 1.89 -4.91 -9.98
C ILE A 66 0.41 -4.75 -10.33
N GLY A 67 -0.45 -4.95 -9.33
CA GLY A 67 -1.91 -4.90 -9.48
C GLY A 67 -2.39 -3.62 -10.14
N TRP A 68 -1.88 -2.46 -9.75
CA TRP A 68 -2.22 -1.18 -10.36
C TRP A 68 -1.95 -1.15 -11.88
N CYS A 69 -0.76 -1.58 -12.31
CA CYS A 69 -0.44 -1.64 -13.74
C CYS A 69 -1.37 -2.58 -14.51
N LYS A 70 -1.69 -3.73 -13.92
CA LYS A 70 -2.62 -4.71 -14.53
C LYS A 70 -4.04 -4.17 -14.58
N GLU A 71 -4.48 -3.43 -13.58
CA GLU A 71 -5.78 -2.74 -13.53
C GLU A 71 -5.89 -1.71 -14.65
N GLN A 72 -4.87 -0.85 -14.83
CA GLN A 72 -4.83 0.14 -15.91
C GLN A 72 -4.93 -0.51 -17.30
N LEU A 73 -4.46 -1.74 -17.45
CA LEU A 73 -4.51 -2.50 -18.70
C LEU A 73 -5.77 -3.38 -18.83
N GLY A 74 -6.62 -3.44 -17.81
CA GLY A 74 -7.79 -4.32 -17.78
C GLY A 74 -7.43 -5.80 -17.73
N TRP A 75 -6.31 -6.17 -17.13
CA TRP A 75 -5.81 -7.55 -17.06
C TRP A 75 -6.15 -8.26 -15.75
N VAL A 76 -6.72 -7.57 -14.78
CA VAL A 76 -7.16 -8.12 -13.51
C VAL A 76 -8.58 -7.69 -13.21
N ASP A 77 -9.25 -8.52 -12.41
CA ASP A 77 -10.53 -8.21 -11.78
C ASP A 77 -10.25 -7.61 -10.40
N VAL A 78 -10.60 -6.34 -10.23
CA VAL A 78 -10.47 -5.67 -8.93
C VAL A 78 -11.71 -5.98 -8.11
N VAL A 79 -11.50 -6.57 -6.94
CA VAL A 79 -12.55 -6.89 -5.97
C VAL A 79 -12.46 -5.89 -4.82
N GLU A 80 -13.43 -5.00 -4.74
CA GLU A 80 -13.50 -4.02 -3.66
C GLU A 80 -14.00 -4.66 -2.36
N ILE A 81 -13.32 -4.33 -1.25
CA ILE A 81 -13.74 -4.67 0.11
C ILE A 81 -14.23 -3.37 0.74
N ASN A 82 -15.52 -3.32 1.08
CA ASN A 82 -16.17 -2.14 1.61
C ASN A 82 -16.80 -2.37 3.00
N ASP A 83 -16.68 -3.58 3.53
CA ASP A 83 -17.22 -4.00 4.82
C ASP A 83 -16.17 -4.79 5.60
N ASP A 84 -16.41 -4.99 6.89
CA ASP A 84 -15.60 -5.88 7.72
C ASP A 84 -15.68 -7.31 7.19
N LEU A 85 -14.53 -7.92 6.99
CA LEU A 85 -14.42 -9.29 6.50
C LEU A 85 -13.35 -10.06 7.25
N ASP A 86 -13.70 -11.24 7.73
CA ASP A 86 -12.77 -12.19 8.34
C ASP A 86 -12.21 -13.16 7.28
N ALA A 87 -10.95 -13.50 7.42
CA ALA A 87 -10.27 -14.54 6.64
C ALA A 87 -10.46 -14.39 5.12
N VAL A 88 -10.32 -13.17 4.60
CA VAL A 88 -10.29 -12.92 3.16
C VAL A 88 -9.16 -13.73 2.55
N SER A 89 -9.48 -14.61 1.60
CA SER A 89 -8.50 -15.48 0.96
C SER A 89 -8.05 -14.91 -0.37
N ILE A 90 -6.75 -14.76 -0.54
CA ILE A 90 -6.14 -14.25 -1.78
C ILE A 90 -5.17 -15.28 -2.36
N GLU A 91 -5.44 -15.72 -3.59
CA GLU A 91 -4.55 -16.61 -4.34
C GLU A 91 -3.36 -15.83 -4.89
N GLN A 92 -2.21 -16.50 -5.04
CA GLN A 92 -0.99 -15.87 -5.55
C GLN A 92 -1.16 -15.35 -6.99
N THR A 93 -0.53 -14.22 -7.29
CA THR A 93 -0.72 -13.44 -8.54
C THR A 93 -0.31 -14.14 -9.83
N TYR A 94 0.46 -15.24 -9.76
CA TYR A 94 0.86 -15.99 -10.95
C TYR A 94 -0.26 -16.88 -11.49
N SER A 95 -1.18 -17.34 -10.65
CA SER A 95 -2.33 -18.17 -11.04
C SER A 95 -3.69 -17.45 -10.94
N SER A 96 -3.73 -16.27 -10.33
CA SER A 96 -4.94 -15.47 -10.17
C SER A 96 -4.86 -14.16 -10.93
N ASN A 97 -6.02 -13.71 -11.43
CA ASN A 97 -6.20 -12.36 -11.98
C ASN A 97 -6.97 -11.44 -11.02
N ILE A 98 -7.11 -11.82 -9.74
CA ILE A 98 -7.81 -11.03 -8.74
C ILE A 98 -6.82 -10.17 -7.96
N VAL A 99 -7.19 -8.89 -7.78
CA VAL A 99 -6.54 -7.94 -6.88
C VAL A 99 -7.61 -7.39 -5.95
N TYR A 100 -7.34 -7.33 -4.65
CA TYR A 100 -8.27 -6.70 -3.72
C TYR A 100 -7.97 -5.21 -3.61
N ARG A 101 -9.03 -4.41 -3.57
CA ARG A 101 -8.99 -2.97 -3.33
C ARG A 101 -9.71 -2.64 -2.03
N VAL A 102 -9.04 -1.83 -1.21
CA VAL A 102 -9.61 -1.26 0.01
C VAL A 102 -9.49 0.26 -0.10
N ASN A 103 -10.62 0.96 -0.06
CA ASN A 103 -10.65 2.40 -0.23
C ASN A 103 -10.36 3.13 1.08
N HIS A 104 -9.70 4.29 1.00
CA HIS A 104 -9.58 5.18 2.16
C HIS A 104 -10.95 5.75 2.52
N SER A 105 -11.32 5.70 3.80
CA SER A 105 -12.69 6.06 4.22
C SER A 105 -13.03 7.55 4.09
N GLN A 106 -12.02 8.42 4.02
CA GLN A 106 -12.19 9.88 4.05
C GLN A 106 -11.57 10.60 2.84
N VAL A 107 -10.70 9.95 2.09
CA VAL A 107 -9.99 10.52 0.93
C VAL A 107 -10.34 9.68 -0.29
N GLU A 108 -11.17 10.19 -1.17
CA GLU A 108 -11.74 9.46 -2.31
C GLU A 108 -10.67 9.00 -3.32
N GLU A 109 -9.60 9.77 -3.45
CA GLU A 109 -8.53 9.50 -4.41
C GLU A 109 -7.50 8.49 -3.89
N GLU A 110 -7.57 8.09 -2.62
CA GLU A 110 -6.60 7.17 -2.02
C GLU A 110 -7.21 5.82 -1.70
N TYR A 111 -6.44 4.77 -1.99
CA TYR A 111 -6.82 3.38 -1.74
C TYR A 111 -5.59 2.48 -1.70
N TRP A 112 -5.80 1.26 -1.26
CA TRP A 112 -4.76 0.24 -1.26
C TRP A 112 -5.15 -0.93 -2.15
N LEU A 113 -4.17 -1.41 -2.93
CA LEU A 113 -4.27 -2.66 -3.68
C LEU A 113 -3.46 -3.74 -2.98
N ILE A 114 -4.07 -4.91 -2.79
CA ILE A 114 -3.47 -6.03 -2.08
C ILE A 114 -3.25 -7.17 -3.07
N GLU A 115 -2.02 -7.69 -3.11
CA GLU A 115 -1.60 -8.82 -3.92
C GLU A 115 -0.87 -9.86 -3.07
N ASN A 116 -1.09 -11.14 -3.37
CA ASN A 116 -0.28 -12.23 -2.83
C ASN A 116 0.88 -12.53 -3.79
N ARG A 117 2.09 -12.15 -3.42
CA ARG A 117 3.30 -12.32 -4.24
C ARG A 117 4.13 -13.48 -3.71
N GLN A 118 4.36 -14.48 -4.57
CA GLN A 118 5.12 -15.67 -4.24
C GLN A 118 6.37 -15.81 -5.11
N LYS A 119 7.36 -16.57 -4.65
CA LYS A 119 8.64 -16.80 -5.37
C LYS A 119 8.44 -17.75 -6.54
N ILE A 120 7.59 -17.40 -7.48
CA ILE A 120 7.18 -18.20 -8.64
C ILE A 120 7.32 -17.35 -9.91
N GLY A 121 7.58 -18.00 -11.04
CA GLY A 121 7.66 -17.34 -12.34
C GLY A 121 8.75 -16.27 -12.38
N SER A 122 8.39 -15.06 -12.78
CA SER A 122 9.29 -13.92 -12.83
C SER A 122 9.75 -13.46 -11.43
N ASP A 123 8.92 -13.64 -10.41
CA ASP A 123 9.24 -13.29 -9.03
C ASP A 123 10.06 -14.33 -8.27
N THR A 124 10.56 -15.37 -8.95
CA THR A 124 11.30 -16.48 -8.31
C THR A 124 12.51 -16.02 -7.49
N LEU A 125 13.06 -14.87 -7.80
CA LEU A 125 14.20 -14.26 -7.08
C LEU A 125 13.80 -13.20 -6.04
N MET A 126 12.51 -13.03 -5.74
CA MET A 126 12.09 -12.13 -4.65
C MET A 126 12.86 -12.41 -3.35
N PRO A 127 13.23 -11.38 -2.58
CA PRO A 127 13.85 -11.58 -1.29
C PRO A 127 13.00 -12.46 -0.37
N THR A 128 11.71 -12.13 -0.24
CA THR A 128 10.74 -12.82 0.62
C THR A 128 9.37 -12.83 -0.04
N PRO A 129 8.61 -13.93 -0.01
CA PRO A 129 7.22 -13.95 -0.47
C PRO A 129 6.29 -13.35 0.58
N GLY A 130 5.11 -12.90 0.16
CA GLY A 130 4.10 -12.36 1.07
C GLY A 130 3.05 -11.50 0.37
N LEU A 131 2.20 -10.85 1.16
CA LEU A 131 1.31 -9.82 0.65
C LEU A 131 2.11 -8.55 0.38
N THR A 132 1.84 -7.90 -0.76
CA THR A 132 2.20 -6.51 -1.01
C THR A 132 0.96 -5.66 -0.86
N ILE A 133 1.09 -4.54 -0.16
CA ILE A 133 0.07 -3.51 -0.02
C ILE A 133 0.60 -2.29 -0.75
N TRP A 134 -0.08 -1.90 -1.82
CA TRP A 134 0.28 -0.75 -2.63
C TRP A 134 -0.64 0.41 -2.29
N HIS A 135 -0.10 1.52 -1.84
CA HIS A 135 -0.84 2.77 -1.64
C HIS A 135 -0.93 3.51 -2.96
N ILE A 136 -2.14 3.80 -3.38
CA ILE A 136 -2.42 4.51 -4.61
C ILE A 136 -3.05 5.86 -4.29
N ASN A 137 -2.59 6.91 -4.95
CA ASN A 137 -3.26 8.20 -4.99
C ASN A 137 -3.51 8.56 -6.45
N ASP A 138 -4.77 8.50 -6.88
CA ASP A 138 -5.14 8.66 -8.29
C ASP A 138 -4.73 10.03 -8.85
N ASN A 139 -4.79 11.11 -8.05
CA ASN A 139 -4.37 12.44 -8.50
C ASN A 139 -2.87 12.52 -8.77
N MET A 140 -2.06 11.79 -8.02
CA MET A 140 -0.60 11.74 -8.19
C MET A 140 -0.18 10.68 -9.21
N ALA A 141 -1.00 9.66 -9.42
CA ALA A 141 -0.75 8.60 -10.39
C ALA A 141 -0.99 9.03 -11.85
N GLU A 142 -1.43 10.26 -12.07
CA GLU A 142 -1.60 10.83 -13.41
C GLU A 142 -0.26 11.30 -14.01
N GLY A 143 -0.07 11.05 -15.30
CA GLY A 143 1.10 11.53 -16.05
C GLY A 143 2.28 10.55 -16.04
N TRP A 144 3.52 11.07 -16.11
CA TRP A 144 4.73 10.26 -16.29
C TRP A 144 5.70 10.30 -15.13
N ALA A 145 5.55 11.26 -14.21
CA ALA A 145 6.41 11.47 -13.05
C ALA A 145 5.68 11.07 -11.77
N VAL A 146 5.11 9.88 -11.76
CA VAL A 146 4.16 9.38 -10.75
C VAL A 146 4.76 9.36 -9.34
N ASN A 147 6.06 9.09 -9.20
CA ASN A 147 6.73 8.88 -7.93
C ASN A 147 7.95 9.80 -7.73
N ASN A 148 7.89 11.05 -8.21
CA ASN A 148 9.00 12.01 -8.10
C ASN A 148 8.89 12.95 -6.88
N ASP A 149 7.88 12.81 -6.06
CA ASP A 149 7.63 13.73 -4.94
C ASP A 149 7.60 12.94 -3.61
N GLU A 150 8.74 12.36 -3.25
CA GLU A 150 8.85 11.57 -2.03
C GLU A 150 8.63 12.42 -0.75
N PRO A 151 8.02 11.88 0.28
CA PRO A 151 7.54 10.50 0.42
C PRO A 151 6.17 10.24 -0.20
N TYR A 152 5.62 11.18 -0.97
CA TYR A 152 4.27 11.15 -1.51
C TYR A 152 4.30 10.55 -2.92
N TYR A 153 3.96 9.27 -3.03
CA TYR A 153 3.95 8.55 -4.30
C TYR A 153 2.53 8.41 -4.84
N GLY A 154 2.38 8.50 -6.16
CA GLY A 154 1.13 8.11 -6.81
C GLY A 154 0.90 6.60 -6.73
N VAL A 155 1.98 5.81 -6.72
CA VAL A 155 1.96 4.35 -6.58
C VAL A 155 3.11 3.92 -5.67
N GLY A 156 2.87 3.83 -4.38
CA GLY A 156 3.86 3.49 -3.35
C GLY A 156 3.69 2.08 -2.80
N LEU A 157 4.76 1.47 -2.31
CA LEU A 157 4.74 0.21 -1.58
C LEU A 157 4.75 0.49 -0.08
N GLU A 158 3.75 0.00 0.63
CA GLU A 158 3.73 0.00 2.09
C GLU A 158 4.71 -1.05 2.62
N GLN A 159 5.93 -0.59 2.96
CA GLN A 159 7.02 -1.46 3.38
C GLN A 159 6.75 -1.99 4.79
N ALA A 160 6.44 -3.29 4.91
CA ALA A 160 6.01 -3.92 6.16
C ALA A 160 7.00 -3.78 7.33
N ASP A 161 8.28 -3.50 7.06
CA ASP A 161 9.29 -3.26 8.09
C ASP A 161 9.26 -1.82 8.66
N GLY A 162 8.49 -0.92 8.04
CA GLY A 162 8.37 0.49 8.46
C GLY A 162 9.68 1.29 8.37
N MET A 163 10.64 0.81 7.58
CA MET A 163 11.95 1.48 7.43
C MET A 163 11.94 2.59 6.40
N PHE A 164 10.93 2.64 5.53
CA PHE A 164 10.80 3.62 4.45
C PHE A 164 12.09 3.75 3.61
N ALA A 165 12.68 2.58 3.32
CA ALA A 165 13.95 2.53 2.62
C ALA A 165 13.83 3.08 1.19
N LEU A 166 12.70 2.84 0.52
CA LEU A 166 12.48 3.25 -0.85
C LEU A 166 12.43 4.77 -0.99
N GLU A 167 11.76 5.47 -0.08
CA GLU A 167 11.63 6.93 -0.02
C GLU A 167 13.00 7.60 0.24
N ASN A 168 13.91 6.88 0.87
CA ASN A 168 15.27 7.35 1.14
C ASN A 168 16.32 6.84 0.14
N GLY A 169 15.89 6.40 -1.05
CA GLY A 169 16.77 5.90 -2.11
C GLY A 169 17.43 4.56 -1.81
N GLY A 170 16.95 3.84 -0.80
CA GLY A 170 17.41 2.52 -0.41
C GLY A 170 16.85 1.39 -1.30
N PRO A 171 17.41 0.18 -1.20
CA PRO A 171 16.95 -0.95 -1.99
C PRO A 171 15.73 -1.62 -1.37
N SER A 172 14.89 -2.22 -2.23
CA SER A 172 13.90 -3.20 -1.77
C SER A 172 14.56 -4.37 -1.05
N ASN A 173 13.91 -4.87 -0.02
CA ASN A 173 14.43 -5.91 0.85
C ASN A 173 13.36 -6.96 1.25
N GLY A 174 13.69 -7.91 2.12
CA GLY A 174 12.77 -8.95 2.58
C GLY A 174 11.75 -8.49 3.61
N GLY A 175 11.89 -7.27 4.13
CA GLY A 175 10.95 -6.65 5.05
C GLY A 175 9.84 -5.85 4.36
N ASP A 176 9.90 -5.67 3.04
CA ASP A 176 8.94 -4.84 2.30
C ASP A 176 7.56 -5.48 2.16
N VAL A 177 7.45 -6.79 2.32
CA VAL A 177 6.19 -7.55 2.18
C VAL A 177 5.66 -8.01 3.53
N TYR A 178 4.38 -8.28 3.64
CA TYR A 178 3.74 -8.81 4.85
C TYR A 178 3.66 -10.35 4.78
N PRO A 179 3.99 -11.09 5.88
CA PRO A 179 4.57 -10.59 7.12
C PRO A 179 6.06 -10.28 7.03
N GLY A 180 6.74 -10.62 5.92
CA GLY A 180 8.13 -10.31 5.66
C GLY A 180 9.11 -10.84 6.71
N THR A 181 10.32 -10.30 6.69
CA THR A 181 11.38 -10.69 7.65
C THR A 181 11.15 -10.15 9.07
N THR A 182 10.31 -9.14 9.22
CA THR A 182 9.92 -8.55 10.52
C THR A 182 8.74 -9.24 11.17
N ASN A 183 8.08 -10.14 10.44
CA ASN A 183 6.85 -10.81 10.86
C ASN A 183 5.72 -9.82 11.20
N ASN A 184 5.65 -8.70 10.46
CA ASN A 184 4.57 -7.74 10.60
C ASN A 184 3.29 -8.28 9.94
N ARG A 185 2.22 -8.42 10.73
CA ARG A 185 0.94 -9.00 10.31
C ARG A 185 -0.21 -8.03 10.41
N GLU A 186 0.11 -6.75 10.54
CA GLU A 186 -0.87 -5.67 10.69
C GLU A 186 -0.49 -4.46 9.86
N PHE A 187 -1.51 -3.86 9.23
CA PHE A 187 -1.45 -2.56 8.59
C PHE A 187 -2.71 -1.78 8.99
N SER A 188 -2.55 -0.75 9.81
CA SER A 188 -3.64 0.00 10.42
C SER A 188 -3.24 1.45 10.68
N ASN A 189 -4.15 2.28 11.20
CA ASN A 189 -3.81 3.64 11.60
C ASN A 189 -2.74 3.72 12.69
N SER A 190 -2.57 2.68 13.49
CA SER A 190 -1.62 2.63 14.61
C SER A 190 -0.36 1.81 14.33
N SER A 191 -0.29 1.13 13.20
CA SER A 191 0.89 0.36 12.81
C SER A 191 2.00 1.25 12.19
N ASN A 192 3.16 0.64 11.92
CA ASN A 192 4.22 1.27 11.14
C ASN A 192 4.70 0.27 10.06
N PRO A 193 4.43 0.53 8.76
CA PRO A 193 3.74 1.70 8.20
C PRO A 193 2.29 1.78 8.67
N ASN A 194 1.69 2.96 8.58
CA ASN A 194 0.30 3.16 8.97
C ASN A 194 -0.61 3.37 7.74
N SER A 195 -1.90 3.15 7.93
CA SER A 195 -2.92 3.27 6.89
C SER A 195 -3.51 4.69 6.77
N SER A 196 -2.81 5.72 7.23
CA SER A 196 -3.25 7.10 7.00
C SER A 196 -3.05 7.50 5.54
N SER A 197 -3.80 8.52 5.10
CA SER A 197 -3.58 9.15 3.80
C SER A 197 -2.18 9.79 3.72
N LEU A 198 -1.75 10.14 2.52
CA LEU A 198 -0.51 10.89 2.32
C LEU A 198 -0.47 12.23 3.09
N ASN A 199 -1.64 12.81 3.37
CA ASN A 199 -1.75 14.03 4.17
C ASN A 199 -1.92 13.77 5.68
N GLY A 200 -1.89 12.52 6.12
CA GLY A 200 -2.00 12.12 7.52
C GLY A 200 -3.43 11.96 8.04
N GLU A 201 -4.45 12.00 7.17
CA GLU A 201 -5.82 11.70 7.58
C GLU A 201 -5.98 10.20 7.88
N PRO A 202 -6.55 9.82 9.03
CA PRO A 202 -6.70 8.40 9.37
C PRO A 202 -7.71 7.72 8.45
N SER A 203 -7.37 6.54 7.95
CA SER A 203 -8.24 5.77 7.05
C SER A 203 -9.36 5.01 7.76
N MET A 204 -9.23 4.82 9.08
CA MET A 204 -10.03 3.88 9.87
C MET A 204 -9.93 2.42 9.43
N LEU A 205 -9.04 2.12 8.49
CA LEU A 205 -8.76 0.79 8.00
C LEU A 205 -7.80 0.05 8.93
N ARG A 206 -8.09 -1.22 9.16
CA ARG A 206 -7.19 -2.20 9.72
C ARG A 206 -7.19 -3.45 8.84
N ILE A 207 -6.02 -3.86 8.41
CA ILE A 207 -5.76 -5.16 7.79
C ILE A 207 -4.88 -5.91 8.78
N ASP A 208 -5.34 -7.05 9.29
CA ASP A 208 -4.54 -7.83 10.25
C ASP A 208 -4.69 -9.34 10.07
N ASN A 209 -4.22 -10.11 11.05
CA ASN A 209 -4.22 -11.56 10.99
C ASN A 209 -3.64 -12.13 9.69
N ILE A 210 -2.69 -11.37 9.08
CA ILE A 210 -2.03 -11.78 7.83
C ILE A 210 -1.33 -13.12 8.04
N SER A 211 -1.71 -14.12 7.24
CA SER A 211 -1.18 -15.49 7.33
C SER A 211 0.28 -15.62 6.90
N ASP A 212 0.86 -16.80 7.08
CA ASP A 212 2.13 -17.14 6.47
C ASP A 212 2.04 -17.15 4.94
N PRO A 213 3.15 -16.87 4.23
CA PRO A 213 3.20 -16.95 2.77
C PRO A 213 2.83 -18.34 2.24
N GLY A 214 2.05 -18.36 1.17
CA GLY A 214 1.60 -19.59 0.51
C GLY A 214 0.81 -19.30 -0.76
N ASP A 215 0.42 -20.35 -1.48
CA ASP A 215 -0.39 -20.21 -2.71
C ASP A 215 -1.69 -19.45 -2.45
N PHE A 216 -2.24 -19.61 -1.26
CA PHE A 216 -3.31 -18.80 -0.68
C PHE A 216 -2.81 -18.17 0.60
N MET A 217 -3.05 -16.88 0.75
CA MET A 217 -2.87 -16.15 2.00
C MET A 217 -4.22 -15.66 2.50
N THR A 218 -4.33 -15.45 3.80
CA THR A 218 -5.53 -14.86 4.41
C THR A 218 -5.19 -13.63 5.21
N PHE A 219 -6.13 -12.73 5.33
CA PHE A 219 -6.07 -11.54 6.17
C PHE A 219 -7.50 -11.13 6.56
N ASP A 220 -7.63 -10.36 7.62
CA ASP A 220 -8.88 -9.75 8.03
C ASP A 220 -8.88 -8.28 7.63
N VAL A 221 -10.07 -7.73 7.38
CA VAL A 221 -10.28 -6.31 7.09
C VAL A 221 -11.33 -5.78 8.05
N GLU A 222 -11.00 -4.73 8.76
CA GLU A 222 -11.91 -4.01 9.66
C GLU A 222 -11.92 -2.53 9.28
N TYR A 223 -13.11 -1.95 9.19
CA TYR A 223 -13.32 -0.52 9.11
C TYR A 223 -13.80 -0.02 10.46
N ASN A 224 -12.91 0.60 11.23
CA ASN A 224 -13.31 1.24 12.47
C ASN A 224 -14.14 2.48 12.13
N GLU A 225 -15.43 2.46 12.41
CA GLU A 225 -16.27 3.65 12.26
C GLU A 225 -15.75 4.77 13.16
N ILE A 226 -15.61 5.97 12.60
CA ILE A 226 -15.49 7.15 13.44
C ILE A 226 -16.86 7.36 14.09
N ILE A 227 -17.00 6.90 15.30
CA ILE A 227 -18.16 7.28 16.09
C ILE A 227 -17.97 8.76 16.43
N LEU A 228 -18.59 9.63 15.65
CA LEU A 228 -18.78 11.01 16.05
C LEU A 228 -19.72 10.99 17.26
N ALA A 229 -19.15 10.89 18.45
CA ALA A 229 -19.91 11.03 19.67
C ALA A 229 -20.41 12.46 19.75
N THR A 230 -21.71 12.67 19.49
CA THR A 230 -22.34 13.96 19.73
C THR A 230 -22.52 14.12 21.23
N ALA A 231 -21.65 14.87 21.88
CA ALA A 231 -21.84 15.26 23.28
C ALA A 231 -22.93 16.33 23.33
N THR A 232 -24.12 15.95 23.78
CA THR A 232 -25.15 16.93 24.08
C THR A 232 -24.98 17.39 25.53
N ILE A 233 -24.57 18.63 25.72
CA ILE A 233 -24.54 19.24 27.06
C ILE A 233 -25.98 19.60 27.41
N GLN A 234 -26.60 18.83 28.29
CA GLN A 234 -27.86 19.23 28.91
C GLN A 234 -27.57 20.11 30.12
N ASP A 235 -27.96 21.37 30.00
CA ASP A 235 -28.03 22.41 31.05
C ASP A 235 -27.17 22.19 32.30
N GLY A 236 -25.95 22.72 32.29
CA GLY A 236 -25.12 22.85 33.48
C GLY A 236 -25.57 24.09 34.29
N VAL A 237 -26.13 23.88 35.44
CA VAL A 237 -26.33 25.02 36.40
C VAL A 237 -25.01 25.23 37.14
N GLY A 238 -24.21 26.18 36.68
CA GLY A 238 -23.01 26.66 37.40
C GLY A 238 -23.24 27.98 38.05
N ASN A 239 -22.76 28.17 39.28
CA ASN A 239 -22.66 29.46 39.90
C ASN A 239 -21.45 30.21 39.31
N ALA A 240 -21.56 31.53 39.13
CA ALA A 240 -20.58 32.41 38.50
C ALA A 240 -19.13 32.37 39.08
N TYR A 241 -18.87 31.57 40.09
CA TYR A 241 -17.56 31.40 40.77
C TYR A 241 -17.35 29.97 41.31
N GLY A 242 -18.03 28.95 40.79
CA GLY A 242 -17.94 27.58 41.30
C GLY A 242 -17.60 26.54 40.24
N GLU A 243 -17.08 25.40 40.68
CA GLU A 243 -16.88 24.24 39.86
C GLU A 243 -18.23 23.70 39.36
N GLY A 244 -18.35 23.48 38.05
CA GLY A 244 -19.50 22.85 37.43
C GLY A 244 -19.14 21.40 37.06
N ILE A 245 -20.06 20.47 37.30
CA ILE A 245 -19.92 19.10 36.81
C ILE A 245 -20.66 19.03 35.50
N ILE A 246 -19.93 18.71 34.40
CA ILE A 246 -20.49 18.35 33.13
C ILE A 246 -20.42 16.84 33.04
N SER A 247 -21.55 16.15 32.90
CA SER A 247 -21.58 14.72 32.66
C SER A 247 -21.73 14.51 31.17
N ILE A 248 -20.73 13.87 30.59
CA ILE A 248 -20.75 13.44 29.19
C ILE A 248 -21.02 11.94 29.21
N GLY A 249 -22.16 11.51 28.69
CA GLY A 249 -22.48 10.11 28.47
C GLY A 249 -21.98 9.73 27.08
N ILE A 250 -21.12 8.73 27.00
CA ILE A 250 -20.71 8.13 25.74
C ILE A 250 -21.27 6.71 25.76
N GLU A 251 -22.21 6.42 24.86
CA GLU A 251 -22.60 5.04 24.59
C GLU A 251 -21.69 4.51 23.47
N ASN A 252 -20.89 3.53 23.84
CA ASN A 252 -19.96 2.89 22.92
C ASN A 252 -19.79 1.43 23.28
N ASP A 253 -19.76 0.57 22.29
CA ASP A 253 -19.53 -0.87 22.43
C ASP A 253 -18.04 -1.24 22.46
N PHE A 254 -17.11 -0.26 22.39
CA PHE A 254 -15.67 -0.48 22.32
C PHE A 254 -14.92 0.17 23.49
N GLU A 255 -13.73 -0.36 23.83
CA GLU A 255 -12.81 0.30 24.77
C GLU A 255 -12.26 1.60 24.17
N ILE A 256 -12.51 2.71 24.83
CA ILE A 256 -11.96 4.02 24.45
C ILE A 256 -10.64 4.20 25.19
N ASN A 257 -9.53 4.20 24.47
CA ASN A 257 -8.19 4.34 25.04
C ASN A 257 -7.80 5.80 25.33
N GLU A 258 -8.35 6.76 24.61
CA GLU A 258 -8.08 8.19 24.79
C GLU A 258 -9.30 9.04 24.40
N LEU A 259 -9.58 10.06 25.20
CA LEU A 259 -10.62 11.05 24.95
C LEU A 259 -10.00 12.45 25.06
N GLN A 260 -10.02 13.22 23.99
CA GLN A 260 -9.62 14.61 24.00
C GLN A 260 -10.85 15.52 23.83
N PHE A 261 -10.95 16.55 24.67
CA PHE A 261 -12.03 17.55 24.59
C PHE A 261 -11.44 18.94 24.47
N GLU A 262 -11.98 19.70 23.54
CA GLU A 262 -11.78 21.16 23.49
C GLU A 262 -13.10 21.84 23.82
N LEU A 263 -13.10 22.72 24.85
CA LEU A 263 -14.27 23.47 25.26
C LEU A 263 -14.04 24.95 24.91
N GLU A 264 -14.78 25.44 23.94
CA GLU A 264 -14.87 26.88 23.69
C GLU A 264 -16.02 27.50 24.49
N PHE A 265 -15.73 28.55 25.25
CA PHE A 265 -16.73 29.34 25.96
C PHE A 265 -16.90 30.68 25.25
N SER A 266 -18.12 31.02 24.86
CA SER A 266 -18.49 32.31 24.29
C SER A 266 -19.10 33.26 25.36
#